data_70cdc34b97a7626fbe53ae6e9feeeff8
#
_entry.id   70cdc34b97a7626fbe53ae6e9feeeff8
#
_cell.length_a   1.000
_cell.length_b   1.000
_cell.length_c   1.000
_cell.angle_alpha   90.00
_cell.angle_beta   90.00
_cell.angle_gamma   90.00
#
_symmetry.space_group_name_H-M   'P 1'
#
loop_
_entity.id
_entity.type
_entity.pdbx_description
1 polymer ?
#
loop_
_entity_poly.entity_id
_entity_poly.type
_entity_poly.pdbx_seq_one_letter_code
_entity_poly.pdbx_strand_id
1 'polypeptide(L)'
;NGYYWIPSLKTLGYVFITIPQGYLPAALDNNMMMGFWAGLTDEAGVCEKHNFELVEADTENHVMLVGADLHLADKQNDLRNFKNGFIAETQAFADASSVPVFCLMAGDMTWDRYWYDRNFRLPHYRQWLSRNGYSVPVFHAMGNHDNDPYVQGDAPGQLSYCRTLGPNYYSFNLGKVH
;
A
#
# COMPACT_ATOMS: atom_id res chain seq x y z
N ASN A 1 -26.37 -8.12 -3.76
CA ASN A 1 -25.67 -8.88 -4.80
C ASN A 1 -24.21 -8.44 -5.03
N GLY A 2 -23.74 -7.32 -4.44
CA GLY A 2 -22.36 -6.86 -4.60
C GLY A 2 -21.96 -6.38 -6.01
N TYR A 3 -22.89 -6.24 -6.93
CA TYR A 3 -22.62 -5.69 -8.26
C TYR A 3 -22.72 -4.17 -8.25
N TYR A 4 -21.75 -3.54 -8.91
CA TYR A 4 -21.75 -2.09 -9.14
C TYR A 4 -21.30 -1.80 -10.58
N TRP A 5 -21.66 -0.62 -11.06
CA TRP A 5 -21.22 -0.10 -12.34
C TRP A 5 -20.91 1.39 -12.20
N ILE A 6 -19.67 1.76 -12.55
CA ILE A 6 -19.17 3.12 -12.35
C ILE A 6 -18.66 3.66 -13.69
N PRO A 7 -19.28 4.68 -14.27
CA PRO A 7 -18.68 5.42 -15.37
C PRO A 7 -17.51 6.27 -14.86
N SER A 8 -16.35 6.15 -15.47
CA SER A 8 -15.14 6.85 -15.05
C SER A 8 -14.30 7.29 -16.24
N LEU A 9 -13.63 8.42 -16.10
CA LEU A 9 -12.62 8.88 -17.06
C LEU A 9 -11.27 8.16 -16.90
N LYS A 10 -11.14 7.29 -15.90
CA LYS A 10 -9.92 6.51 -15.59
C LYS A 10 -8.66 7.36 -15.35
N THR A 11 -8.80 8.64 -15.04
CA THR A 11 -7.68 9.60 -14.93
C THR A 11 -6.66 9.25 -13.87
N LEU A 12 -7.06 8.60 -12.78
CA LEU A 12 -6.17 8.16 -11.71
C LEU A 12 -5.65 6.73 -11.90
N GLY A 13 -6.22 5.98 -12.84
CA GLY A 13 -5.74 4.65 -13.20
C GLY A 13 -6.06 3.56 -12.18
N TYR A 14 -7.01 3.74 -11.27
CA TYR A 14 -7.42 2.71 -10.31
C TYR A 14 -8.90 2.80 -9.92
N VAL A 15 -9.41 1.70 -9.38
CA VAL A 15 -10.70 1.58 -8.70
C VAL A 15 -10.48 0.93 -7.34
N PHE A 16 -11.24 1.33 -6.33
CA PHE A 16 -11.13 0.78 -4.98
C PHE A 16 -12.47 0.67 -4.28
N ILE A 17 -12.51 -0.10 -3.21
CA ILE A 17 -13.64 -0.18 -2.28
C ILE A 17 -13.23 0.35 -0.90
N THR A 18 -14.15 0.98 -0.19
CA THR A 18 -14.00 1.21 1.26
C THR A 18 -14.19 -0.11 1.98
N ILE A 19 -13.23 -0.50 2.80
CA ILE A 19 -13.30 -1.77 3.55
C ILE A 19 -14.37 -1.63 4.64
N PRO A 20 -15.43 -2.47 4.60
CA PRO A 20 -16.51 -2.39 5.58
C PRO A 20 -16.08 -3.00 6.92
N GLN A 21 -16.75 -2.59 7.99
CA GLN A 21 -16.54 -3.19 9.31
C GLN A 21 -16.85 -4.70 9.29
N GLY A 22 -16.06 -5.48 10.00
CA GLY A 22 -16.22 -6.94 10.08
C GLY A 22 -15.69 -7.71 8.87
N TYR A 23 -15.03 -7.04 7.94
CA TYR A 23 -14.42 -7.67 6.76
C TYR A 23 -13.01 -7.16 6.54
N LEU A 24 -12.19 -8.01 5.93
CA LEU A 24 -10.91 -7.65 5.36
C LEU A 24 -10.87 -8.06 3.89
N PRO A 25 -10.22 -7.29 3.01
CA PRO A 25 -9.98 -7.76 1.65
C PRO A 25 -8.97 -8.90 1.67
N ALA A 26 -9.10 -9.81 0.69
CA ALA A 26 -8.10 -10.83 0.47
C ALA A 26 -6.73 -10.19 0.29
N ALA A 27 -5.73 -10.75 0.94
CA ALA A 27 -4.38 -10.22 0.89
C ALA A 27 -3.66 -10.62 -0.40
N LEU A 28 -2.83 -9.74 -0.89
CA LEU A 28 -1.94 -9.92 -2.03
C LEU A 28 -0.49 -9.96 -1.54
N ASP A 29 0.43 -10.43 -2.39
CA ASP A 29 1.89 -10.38 -2.13
C ASP A 29 2.27 -10.87 -0.71
N ASN A 30 2.08 -12.16 -0.43
CA ASN A 30 2.41 -12.77 0.86
C ASN A 30 1.67 -12.18 2.08
N ASN A 31 0.42 -11.75 1.88
CA ASN A 31 -0.42 -11.10 2.87
C ASN A 31 -0.04 -9.66 3.27
N MET A 32 0.98 -9.09 2.65
CA MET A 32 1.41 -7.73 2.93
C MET A 32 0.49 -6.67 2.31
N MET A 33 0.08 -6.84 1.06
CA MET A 33 -0.79 -5.88 0.38
C MET A 33 -2.25 -6.27 0.47
N MET A 34 -3.10 -5.33 0.85
CA MET A 34 -4.54 -5.55 0.94
C MET A 34 -5.22 -5.39 -0.42
N GLY A 35 -6.01 -6.39 -0.81
CA GLY A 35 -6.69 -6.46 -2.12
C GLY A 35 -7.97 -5.63 -2.22
N PHE A 36 -7.96 -4.37 -1.78
CA PHE A 36 -9.14 -3.49 -1.83
C PHE A 36 -9.16 -2.54 -3.04
N TRP A 37 -8.16 -2.59 -3.88
CA TRP A 37 -8.04 -1.76 -5.08
C TRP A 37 -7.51 -2.56 -6.27
N ALA A 38 -7.75 -2.04 -7.48
CA ALA A 38 -7.22 -2.60 -8.73
C ALA A 38 -6.84 -1.48 -9.70
N GLY A 39 -5.76 -1.69 -10.44
CA GLY A 39 -5.37 -0.81 -11.52
C GLY A 39 -6.36 -0.88 -12.69
N LEU A 40 -6.57 0.24 -13.36
CA LEU A 40 -7.35 0.34 -14.59
C LEU A 40 -6.41 0.46 -15.79
N THR A 41 -6.85 -0.03 -16.94
CA THR A 41 -6.15 0.21 -18.20
C THR A 41 -6.37 1.64 -18.68
N ASP A 42 -5.43 2.17 -19.46
CA ASP A 42 -5.55 3.51 -20.04
C ASP A 42 -6.48 3.55 -21.29
N GLU A 43 -7.11 2.42 -21.63
CA GLU A 43 -7.95 2.29 -22.84
C GLU A 43 -9.31 2.97 -22.64
N ALA A 44 -9.58 3.98 -23.45
CA ALA A 44 -10.86 4.67 -23.47
C ALA A 44 -11.98 3.77 -24.01
N GLY A 45 -13.17 3.87 -23.41
CA GLY A 45 -14.37 3.14 -23.88
C GLY A 45 -14.39 1.65 -23.52
N VAL A 46 -13.36 1.13 -22.88
CA VAL A 46 -13.32 -0.27 -22.42
C VAL A 46 -14.01 -0.38 -21.05
N CYS A 47 -14.95 -1.33 -20.95
CA CYS A 47 -15.56 -1.73 -19.70
C CYS A 47 -14.70 -2.80 -19.04
N GLU A 48 -14.21 -2.54 -17.86
CA GLU A 48 -13.40 -3.47 -17.09
C GLU A 48 -14.21 -4.07 -15.94
N LYS A 49 -13.91 -5.31 -15.59
CA LYS A 49 -14.53 -5.99 -14.45
C LYS A 49 -13.49 -6.26 -13.39
N HIS A 50 -13.70 -5.66 -12.21
CA HIS A 50 -12.87 -5.89 -11.04
C HIS A 50 -13.71 -6.48 -9.92
N ASN A 51 -13.23 -7.57 -9.33
CA ASN A 51 -13.85 -8.21 -8.18
C ASN A 51 -12.95 -8.00 -6.96
N PHE A 52 -13.56 -7.64 -5.84
CA PHE A 52 -12.88 -7.52 -4.56
C PHE A 52 -13.40 -8.61 -3.64
N GLU A 53 -12.54 -9.52 -3.28
CA GLU A 53 -12.86 -10.58 -2.32
C GLU A 53 -12.76 -10.02 -0.90
N LEU A 54 -13.84 -10.19 -0.13
CA LEU A 54 -13.91 -9.81 1.26
C LEU A 54 -14.10 -11.05 2.12
N VAL A 55 -13.31 -11.16 3.17
CA VAL A 55 -13.35 -12.25 4.15
C VAL A 55 -13.83 -11.69 5.48
N GLU A 56 -14.77 -12.37 6.12
CA GLU A 56 -15.20 -12.01 7.49
C GLU A 56 -14.02 -12.08 8.44
N ALA A 57 -13.84 -11.05 9.24
CA ALA A 57 -12.74 -10.94 10.19
C ALA A 57 -13.14 -10.16 11.43
N ASP A 58 -12.86 -10.73 12.60
CA ASP A 58 -12.97 -9.98 13.85
C ASP A 58 -11.75 -9.08 14.01
N THR A 59 -11.97 -7.78 13.88
CA THR A 59 -10.96 -6.73 14.02
C THR A 59 -11.24 -5.79 15.19
N GLU A 60 -12.14 -6.16 16.12
CA GLU A 60 -12.47 -5.33 17.29
C GLU A 60 -11.24 -5.07 18.17
N ASN A 61 -10.42 -6.10 18.38
CA ASN A 61 -9.14 -5.97 19.07
C ASN A 61 -8.03 -6.18 18.06
N HIS A 62 -7.25 -5.16 17.80
CA HIS A 62 -6.13 -5.20 16.86
C HIS A 62 -4.99 -4.28 17.29
N VAL A 63 -3.84 -4.45 16.68
CA VAL A 63 -2.70 -3.53 16.79
C VAL A 63 -2.48 -2.88 15.42
N MET A 64 -2.35 -1.55 15.41
CA MET A 64 -1.89 -0.78 14.26
C MET A 64 -0.48 -0.27 14.53
N LEU A 65 0.49 -0.84 13.82
CA LEU A 65 1.86 -0.32 13.78
C LEU A 65 1.89 0.86 12.81
N VAL A 66 2.50 1.97 13.19
CA VAL A 66 2.59 3.15 12.34
C VAL A 66 4.05 3.48 12.09
N GLY A 67 4.43 3.57 10.81
CA GLY A 67 5.73 4.03 10.36
C GLY A 67 5.60 5.18 9.39
N ALA A 68 6.59 6.07 9.35
CA ALA A 68 6.66 7.17 8.40
C ALA A 68 8.12 7.51 8.09
N ASP A 69 8.35 8.28 7.04
CA ASP A 69 9.64 8.92 6.75
C ASP A 69 10.82 7.95 6.66
N LEU A 70 10.60 6.79 6.03
CA LEU A 70 11.66 5.80 5.85
C LEU A 70 12.77 6.31 4.93
N HIS A 71 12.43 7.11 3.91
CA HIS A 71 13.36 7.69 2.93
C HIS A 71 14.35 6.67 2.36
N LEU A 72 13.87 5.46 2.03
CA LEU A 72 14.71 4.42 1.47
C LEU A 72 15.22 4.80 0.08
N ALA A 73 16.51 4.61 -0.15
CA ALA A 73 17.16 5.06 -1.37
C ALA A 73 18.29 4.13 -1.86
N ASP A 74 18.43 2.96 -1.25
CA ASP A 74 19.61 2.09 -1.43
C ASP A 74 20.91 2.86 -1.16
N LYS A 75 20.93 3.61 -0.06
CA LYS A 75 22.04 4.48 0.32
C LYS A 75 22.62 4.07 1.66
N GLN A 76 23.95 3.92 1.71
CA GLN A 76 24.66 3.48 2.91
C GLN A 76 24.15 2.09 3.36
N ASN A 77 23.48 2.01 4.49
CA ASN A 77 22.94 0.79 5.06
C ASN A 77 21.42 0.83 5.27
N ASP A 78 20.72 1.78 4.63
CA ASP A 78 19.30 2.02 4.85
C ASP A 78 18.45 0.76 4.63
N LEU A 79 18.64 0.06 3.51
CA LEU A 79 17.91 -1.18 3.21
C LEU A 79 18.24 -2.31 4.20
N ARG A 80 19.51 -2.41 4.62
CA ARG A 80 19.91 -3.40 5.62
C ARG A 80 19.29 -3.08 6.98
N ASN A 81 19.30 -1.81 7.38
CA ASN A 81 18.71 -1.36 8.63
C ASN A 81 17.18 -1.53 8.61
N PHE A 82 16.55 -1.23 7.49
CA PHE A 82 15.11 -1.44 7.31
C PHE A 82 14.75 -2.94 7.42
N LYS A 83 15.55 -3.82 6.79
CA LYS A 83 15.33 -5.28 6.89
C LYS A 83 15.51 -5.78 8.32
N ASN A 84 16.64 -5.44 8.96
CA ASN A 84 17.02 -6.02 10.25
C ASN A 84 16.34 -5.34 11.45
N GLY A 85 15.90 -4.12 11.29
CA GLY A 85 15.09 -3.38 12.26
C GLY A 85 13.61 -3.51 11.94
N PHE A 86 13.08 -2.62 11.13
CA PHE A 86 11.64 -2.51 10.93
C PHE A 86 10.97 -3.83 10.51
N ILE A 87 11.44 -4.47 9.43
CA ILE A 87 10.82 -5.71 8.93
C ILE A 87 10.91 -6.81 9.98
N ALA A 88 12.12 -7.07 10.50
CA ALA A 88 12.35 -8.19 11.43
C ALA A 88 11.59 -8.01 12.75
N GLU A 89 11.64 -6.81 13.33
CA GLU A 89 11.02 -6.53 14.64
C GLU A 89 9.49 -6.49 14.55
N THR A 90 8.94 -5.85 13.53
CA THR A 90 7.49 -5.77 13.36
C THR A 90 6.89 -7.11 12.95
N GLN A 91 7.59 -7.92 12.15
CA GLN A 91 7.17 -9.28 11.83
C GLN A 91 7.19 -10.16 13.09
N ALA A 92 8.27 -10.15 13.86
CA ALA A 92 8.37 -10.92 15.09
C ALA A 92 7.29 -10.51 16.12
N PHE A 93 6.98 -9.22 16.21
CA PHE A 93 5.89 -8.74 17.03
C PHE A 93 4.52 -9.29 16.55
N ALA A 94 4.27 -9.25 15.25
CA ALA A 94 3.03 -9.76 14.67
C ALA A 94 2.88 -11.27 14.88
N ASP A 95 3.96 -12.04 14.70
CA ASP A 95 3.98 -13.49 14.88
C ASP A 95 3.71 -13.90 16.35
N ALA A 96 4.10 -13.06 17.30
CA ALA A 96 3.87 -13.27 18.73
C ALA A 96 2.53 -12.73 19.23
N SER A 97 1.82 -11.96 18.45
CA SER A 97 0.58 -11.29 18.85
C SER A 97 -0.60 -12.28 18.88
N SER A 98 -1.44 -12.16 19.92
CA SER A 98 -2.71 -12.91 20.02
C SER A 98 -3.88 -12.21 19.29
N VAL A 99 -3.67 -11.02 18.75
CA VAL A 99 -4.68 -10.25 17.99
C VAL A 99 -4.13 -9.87 16.62
N PRO A 100 -4.97 -9.59 15.63
CA PRO A 100 -4.52 -9.13 14.32
C PRO A 100 -3.61 -7.91 14.42
N VAL A 101 -2.54 -7.91 13.64
CA VAL A 101 -1.59 -6.79 13.53
C VAL A 101 -1.61 -6.25 12.11
N PHE A 102 -1.72 -4.95 11.99
CA PHE A 102 -1.69 -4.20 10.74
C PHE A 102 -0.58 -3.17 10.78
N CYS A 103 -0.16 -2.70 9.64
CA CYS A 103 0.80 -1.61 9.52
C CYS A 103 0.21 -0.47 8.68
N LEU A 104 0.40 0.76 9.12
CA LEU A 104 0.15 1.97 8.36
C LEU A 104 1.47 2.66 8.08
N MET A 105 1.84 2.76 6.82
CA MET A 105 2.98 3.57 6.38
C MET A 105 2.45 4.94 5.98
N ALA A 106 2.75 5.94 6.81
CA ALA A 106 2.18 7.28 6.74
C ALA A 106 2.98 8.24 5.83
N GLY A 107 3.56 7.70 4.75
CA GLY A 107 4.24 8.48 3.72
C GLY A 107 5.76 8.39 3.77
N ASP A 108 6.37 8.88 2.68
CA ASP A 108 7.81 8.99 2.48
C ASP A 108 8.55 7.65 2.59
N MET A 109 8.00 6.60 1.97
CA MET A 109 8.60 5.27 1.96
C MET A 109 9.95 5.27 1.23
N THR A 110 10.04 6.04 0.15
CA THR A 110 11.26 6.18 -0.64
C THR A 110 11.69 7.64 -0.73
N TRP A 111 12.94 7.87 -1.13
CA TRP A 111 13.44 9.22 -1.31
C TRP A 111 13.53 9.55 -2.81
N ASP A 112 12.57 10.32 -3.33
CA ASP A 112 12.42 10.73 -4.74
C ASP A 112 13.71 11.23 -5.39
N ARG A 113 14.51 12.01 -4.64
CA ARG A 113 15.81 12.53 -5.08
C ARG A 113 16.73 11.45 -5.65
N TYR A 114 16.61 10.20 -5.18
CA TYR A 114 17.49 9.09 -5.57
C TYR A 114 16.81 8.07 -6.49
N TRP A 115 15.56 8.31 -6.89
CA TRP A 115 14.81 7.37 -7.72
C TRP A 115 15.53 7.00 -9.02
N TYR A 116 16.17 7.98 -9.65
CA TYR A 116 16.86 7.81 -10.93
C TYR A 116 18.35 7.55 -10.75
N ASP A 117 18.97 8.19 -9.78
CA ASP A 117 20.40 8.04 -9.53
C ASP A 117 20.78 6.67 -8.97
N ARG A 118 19.92 6.11 -8.11
CA ARG A 118 20.15 4.82 -7.46
C ARG A 118 19.15 3.73 -7.86
N ASN A 119 18.21 4.08 -8.73
CA ASN A 119 17.17 3.19 -9.21
C ASN A 119 16.39 2.48 -8.09
N PHE A 120 16.16 3.18 -6.96
CA PHE A 120 15.33 2.66 -5.87
C PHE A 120 14.07 3.51 -5.74
N ARG A 121 12.92 2.96 -6.16
CA ARG A 121 11.61 3.59 -6.24
C ARG A 121 10.55 2.75 -5.52
N LEU A 122 9.30 3.21 -5.51
CA LEU A 122 8.18 2.52 -4.86
C LEU A 122 8.01 1.04 -5.26
N PRO A 123 8.16 0.64 -6.54
CA PRO A 123 8.14 -0.79 -6.87
C PRO A 123 9.24 -1.61 -6.20
N HIS A 124 10.43 -1.02 -6.01
CA HIS A 124 11.54 -1.67 -5.31
C HIS A 124 11.28 -1.78 -3.81
N TYR A 125 10.70 -0.75 -3.19
CA TYR A 125 10.24 -0.79 -1.80
C TYR A 125 9.24 -1.95 -1.58
N ARG A 126 8.17 -2.02 -2.39
CA ARG A 126 7.18 -3.11 -2.32
C ARG A 126 7.85 -4.49 -2.49
N GLN A 127 8.72 -4.62 -3.48
CA GLN A 127 9.45 -5.86 -3.72
C GLN A 127 10.40 -6.20 -2.55
N TRP A 128 10.99 -5.19 -1.91
CA TRP A 128 11.88 -5.38 -0.76
C TRP A 128 11.14 -5.98 0.44
N LEU A 129 9.95 -5.47 0.76
CA LEU A 129 9.08 -6.04 1.79
C LEU A 129 8.77 -7.52 1.48
N SER A 130 8.27 -7.81 0.29
CA SER A 130 7.90 -9.15 -0.13
C SER A 130 9.08 -10.13 -0.11
N ARG A 131 10.24 -9.74 -0.65
CA ARG A 131 11.46 -10.58 -0.69
C ARG A 131 12.04 -10.88 0.68
N ASN A 132 11.81 -10.04 1.66
CA ASN A 132 12.25 -10.23 3.03
C ASN A 132 11.19 -10.89 3.93
N GLY A 133 10.13 -11.44 3.33
CA GLY A 133 9.13 -12.23 4.03
C GLY A 133 8.19 -11.42 4.92
N TYR A 134 8.05 -10.12 4.68
CA TYR A 134 7.10 -9.31 5.42
C TYR A 134 5.67 -9.72 5.08
N SER A 135 4.90 -10.14 6.06
CA SER A 135 3.53 -10.63 5.87
C SER A 135 2.48 -9.84 6.65
N VAL A 136 2.90 -8.84 7.44
CA VAL A 136 1.96 -7.93 8.11
C VAL A 136 1.20 -7.13 7.04
N PRO A 137 -0.14 -7.12 7.06
CA PRO A 137 -0.93 -6.33 6.12
C PRO A 137 -0.62 -4.83 6.23
N VAL A 138 -0.30 -4.19 5.10
CA VAL A 138 0.13 -2.79 5.07
C VAL A 138 -0.88 -1.93 4.34
N PHE A 139 -1.27 -0.84 4.99
CA PHE A 139 -1.93 0.32 4.39
C PHE A 139 -0.90 1.42 4.14
N HIS A 140 -1.04 2.16 3.05
CA HIS A 140 -0.10 3.22 2.70
C HIS A 140 -0.82 4.56 2.56
N ALA A 141 -0.25 5.61 3.14
CA ALA A 141 -0.55 6.98 2.79
C ALA A 141 0.60 7.53 1.94
N MET A 142 0.31 8.46 1.08
CA MET A 142 1.30 9.07 0.20
C MET A 142 1.97 10.26 0.88
N GLY A 143 3.30 10.28 0.92
CA GLY A 143 4.09 11.42 1.35
C GLY A 143 4.54 12.29 0.18
N ASN A 144 5.22 13.39 0.50
CA ASN A 144 5.70 14.32 -0.54
C ASN A 144 6.90 13.75 -1.32
N HIS A 145 7.68 12.84 -0.75
CA HIS A 145 8.78 12.14 -1.42
C HIS A 145 8.34 10.87 -2.18
N ASP A 146 7.04 10.58 -2.24
CA ASP A 146 6.49 9.47 -3.01
C ASP A 146 5.96 9.90 -4.39
N ASN A 147 6.22 11.14 -4.78
CA ASN A 147 5.97 11.70 -6.11
C ASN A 147 7.17 11.52 -7.04
N ASP A 148 6.91 11.41 -8.34
CA ASP A 148 7.98 11.40 -9.34
C ASP A 148 8.52 12.84 -9.55
N PRO A 149 9.80 13.12 -9.18
CA PRO A 149 10.34 14.47 -9.20
C PRO A 149 10.62 15.00 -10.62
N TYR A 150 10.63 14.13 -11.63
CA TYR A 150 10.87 14.51 -13.02
C TYR A 150 9.59 14.66 -13.85
N VAL A 151 8.44 14.43 -13.23
CA VAL A 151 7.14 14.62 -13.86
C VAL A 151 6.54 15.94 -13.40
N GLN A 152 6.22 16.80 -14.36
CA GLN A 152 5.67 18.11 -14.03
C GLN A 152 4.20 18.00 -13.59
N GLY A 153 3.90 18.55 -12.42
CA GLY A 153 2.57 18.61 -11.80
C GLY A 153 2.26 17.44 -10.89
N ASP A 154 1.47 17.71 -9.86
CA ASP A 154 1.16 16.75 -8.80
C ASP A 154 0.33 15.55 -9.31
N ALA A 155 -0.67 15.80 -10.15
CA ALA A 155 -1.56 14.74 -10.63
C ALA A 155 -0.82 13.67 -11.46
N PRO A 156 0.07 13.97 -12.43
CA PRO A 156 0.86 12.95 -13.09
C PRO A 156 2.02 12.42 -12.20
N GLY A 157 2.59 13.23 -11.31
CA GLY A 157 3.68 12.81 -10.41
C GLY A 157 3.29 11.67 -9.46
N GLN A 158 2.03 11.63 -9.02
CA GLN A 158 1.52 10.58 -8.12
C GLN A 158 1.23 9.23 -8.80
N LEU A 159 1.24 9.15 -10.13
CA LEU A 159 0.84 7.93 -10.85
C LEU A 159 1.71 6.72 -10.50
N SER A 160 2.99 6.93 -10.23
CA SER A 160 3.90 5.86 -9.78
C SER A 160 3.43 5.25 -8.46
N TYR A 161 3.02 6.09 -7.52
CA TYR A 161 2.44 5.66 -6.25
C TYR A 161 1.14 4.90 -6.48
N CYS A 162 0.18 5.49 -7.19
CA CYS A 162 -1.12 4.89 -7.43
C CYS A 162 -1.06 3.52 -8.13
N ARG A 163 -0.10 3.34 -9.04
CA ARG A 163 0.13 2.06 -9.74
C ARG A 163 0.83 1.00 -8.88
N THR A 164 1.58 1.42 -7.86
CA THR A 164 2.41 0.52 -7.05
C THR A 164 1.77 0.17 -5.72
N LEU A 165 1.27 1.16 -4.98
CA LEU A 165 0.81 1.03 -3.61
C LEU A 165 -0.70 1.21 -3.45
N GLY A 166 -1.37 1.75 -4.45
CA GLY A 166 -2.82 1.90 -4.49
C GLY A 166 -3.30 3.34 -4.38
N PRO A 167 -4.56 3.53 -4.00
CA PRO A 167 -5.16 4.85 -3.91
C PRO A 167 -4.38 5.78 -2.97
N ASN A 168 -4.18 7.03 -3.39
CA ASN A 168 -3.67 8.10 -2.53
C ASN A 168 -4.75 8.73 -1.65
N TYR A 169 -6.01 8.35 -1.86
CA TYR A 169 -7.18 8.76 -1.09
C TYR A 169 -8.14 7.58 -0.92
N TYR A 170 -8.35 7.12 0.29
CA TYR A 170 -9.25 6.02 0.62
C TYR A 170 -9.57 6.01 2.12
N SER A 171 -10.53 5.18 2.51
CA SER A 171 -10.86 4.92 3.89
C SER A 171 -11.10 3.43 4.13
N PHE A 172 -10.96 3.01 5.37
CA PHE A 172 -11.22 1.64 5.81
C PHE A 172 -11.69 1.61 7.25
N ASN A 173 -12.35 0.52 7.63
CA ASN A 173 -12.78 0.29 9.00
C ASN A 173 -12.01 -0.90 9.59
N LEU A 174 -11.45 -0.70 10.79
CA LEU A 174 -10.90 -1.77 11.62
C LEU A 174 -11.54 -1.68 13.01
N GLY A 175 -12.39 -2.65 13.33
CA GLY A 175 -13.19 -2.61 14.56
C GLY A 175 -13.99 -1.31 14.64
N LYS A 176 -13.75 -0.54 15.69
CA LYS A 176 -14.44 0.75 15.94
C LYS A 176 -13.70 1.97 15.36
N VAL A 177 -12.60 1.73 14.67
CA VAL A 177 -11.79 2.80 14.08
C VAL A 177 -12.10 2.94 12.61
N HIS A 178 -12.30 4.19 12.17
CA HIS A 178 -12.47 4.58 10.78
C HIS A 178 -11.35 5.51 10.37
#